data_8ae72ac454f36299d24a007e79369df9
#
_entry.id   8ae72ac454f36299d24a007e79369df9
#
_cell.length_a   1.000
_cell.length_b   1.000
_cell.length_c   1.000
_cell.angle_alpha   90.00
_cell.angle_beta   90.00
_cell.angle_gamma   90.00
#
_symmetry.space_group_name_H-M   'P 1'
#
loop_
_entity.id
_entity.type
_entity.pdbx_description
1 polymer ?
#
loop_
_entity_poly.entity_id
_entity_poly.type
_entity_poly.pdbx_seq_one_letter_code
_entity_poly.pdbx_strand_id
1 'polypeptide(L)'
;MDRNDELFKGTTFADLMSDVYHNSKKKDRQINQLIAQLQPLIKNASDATIIVPLIKEYLDVAVKNDDHLVKLTAIVQRYISTKQTISGADSLLSDEEKQQLLRVAEQTLSAELSDELDGFDREDAVLNERIRQTKEKLEQKDVNG
;
A
#
# COMPACT_ATOMS: atom_id res chain seq x y z
N MET A 1 24.82 -1.31 1.19
CA MET A 1 23.93 -0.39 1.88
C MET A 1 23.54 -0.98 3.21
N ASP A 2 23.84 -0.26 4.26
CA ASP A 2 23.49 -0.69 5.60
C ASP A 2 21.97 -0.56 5.81
N ARG A 3 21.35 -1.49 6.53
CA ARG A 3 19.90 -1.46 6.85
C ARG A 3 19.48 -0.20 7.60
N ASN A 4 20.45 0.53 8.12
CA ASN A 4 20.27 1.71 8.96
C ASN A 4 20.56 3.02 8.20
N ASP A 5 20.81 2.99 6.89
CA ASP A 5 20.97 4.22 6.13
C ASP A 5 19.65 5.00 6.12
N GLU A 6 19.72 6.25 6.55
CA GLU A 6 18.58 7.16 6.56
C GLU A 6 18.20 7.53 5.12
N LEU A 7 16.98 7.21 4.71
CA LEU A 7 16.45 7.56 3.38
C LEU A 7 15.98 9.01 3.32
N PHE A 8 15.35 9.45 4.38
CA PHE A 8 14.92 10.82 4.63
C PHE A 8 14.82 11.02 6.15
N LYS A 9 14.74 12.26 6.59
CA LYS A 9 14.84 12.63 8.00
C LYS A 9 14.00 11.75 8.93
N GLY A 10 14.68 10.96 9.75
CA GLY A 10 14.08 10.10 10.78
C GLY A 10 13.53 8.77 10.28
N THR A 11 13.76 8.38 9.00
CA THR A 11 13.24 7.12 8.46
C THR A 11 14.34 6.37 7.73
N THR A 12 14.60 5.16 8.18
CA THR A 12 15.52 4.24 7.52
C THR A 12 14.79 3.37 6.48
N PHE A 13 15.54 2.74 5.59
CA PHE A 13 14.98 1.74 4.69
C PHE A 13 14.27 0.60 5.44
N ALA A 14 14.87 0.17 6.56
CA ALA A 14 14.28 -0.88 7.40
C ALA A 14 12.94 -0.43 8.01
N ASP A 15 12.85 0.81 8.49
CA ASP A 15 11.60 1.37 9.03
C ASP A 15 10.51 1.41 7.95
N LEU A 16 10.82 1.95 6.77
CA LEU A 16 9.88 2.04 5.67
C LEU A 16 9.37 0.65 5.24
N MET A 17 10.26 -0.31 5.06
CA MET A 17 9.89 -1.67 4.67
C MET A 17 9.06 -2.37 5.75
N SER A 18 9.39 -2.13 7.02
CA SER A 18 8.59 -2.62 8.15
C SER A 18 7.17 -2.06 8.13
N ASP A 19 7.04 -0.76 7.97
CA ASP A 19 5.74 -0.08 7.92
C ASP A 19 4.88 -0.57 6.75
N VAL A 20 5.46 -0.64 5.56
CA VAL A 20 4.78 -1.16 4.36
C VAL A 20 4.34 -2.61 4.57
N TYR A 21 5.20 -3.46 5.11
CA TYR A 21 4.88 -4.85 5.40
C TYR A 21 3.73 -4.97 6.40
N HIS A 22 3.80 -4.23 7.51
CA HIS A 22 2.76 -4.28 8.55
C HIS A 22 1.42 -3.74 8.05
N ASN A 23 1.42 -2.66 7.28
CA ASN A 23 0.21 -2.11 6.67
C ASN A 23 -0.42 -3.07 5.66
N SER A 24 0.40 -3.69 4.82
CA SER A 24 -0.05 -4.71 3.87
C SER A 24 -0.67 -5.92 4.59
N LYS A 25 -0.05 -6.43 5.65
CA LYS A 25 -0.57 -7.53 6.45
C LYS A 25 -1.83 -7.18 7.21
N LYS A 26 -1.94 -5.95 7.71
CA LYS A 26 -3.16 -5.46 8.36
C LYS A 26 -4.32 -5.41 7.37
N LYS A 27 -4.11 -4.88 6.19
CA LYS A 27 -5.11 -4.77 5.12
C LYS A 27 -5.58 -6.16 4.66
N ASP A 28 -4.64 -7.07 4.46
CA ASP A 28 -4.92 -8.46 4.09
C ASP A 28 -5.83 -9.15 5.13
N ARG A 29 -5.51 -9.01 6.42
CA ARG A 29 -6.35 -9.54 7.50
C ARG A 29 -7.74 -8.92 7.52
N GLN A 30 -7.87 -7.60 7.31
CA GLN A 30 -9.16 -6.93 7.26
C GLN A 30 -10.02 -7.45 6.12
N ILE A 31 -9.44 -7.63 4.93
CA ILE A 31 -10.14 -8.17 3.76
C ILE A 31 -10.62 -9.61 4.02
N ASN A 32 -9.74 -10.46 4.55
CA ASN A 32 -10.09 -11.85 4.88
C ASN A 32 -11.20 -11.95 5.93
N GLN A 33 -11.17 -11.08 6.95
CA GLN A 33 -12.23 -11.00 7.96
C GLN A 33 -13.58 -10.59 7.35
N LEU A 34 -13.57 -9.63 6.43
CA LEU A 34 -14.78 -9.18 5.74
C LEU A 34 -15.38 -10.28 4.87
N ILE A 35 -14.55 -10.98 4.12
CA ILE A 35 -14.98 -12.12 3.30
C ILE A 35 -15.58 -13.22 4.20
N ALA A 36 -14.92 -13.53 5.31
CA ALA A 36 -15.42 -14.50 6.29
C ALA A 36 -16.75 -14.09 6.94
N GLN A 37 -17.00 -12.79 7.10
CA GLN A 37 -18.29 -12.27 7.61
C GLN A 37 -19.40 -12.32 6.55
N LEU A 38 -19.04 -12.17 5.27
CA LEU A 38 -20.01 -12.16 4.17
C LEU A 38 -20.47 -13.57 3.76
N GLN A 39 -19.57 -14.55 3.77
CA GLN A 39 -19.87 -15.92 3.35
C GLN A 39 -21.08 -16.54 4.06
N PRO A 40 -21.23 -16.49 5.39
CA PRO A 40 -22.37 -17.07 6.10
C PRO A 40 -23.70 -16.40 5.79
N LEU A 41 -23.69 -15.21 5.21
CA LEU A 41 -24.91 -14.46 4.85
C LEU A 41 -25.53 -14.95 3.54
N ILE A 42 -24.82 -15.77 2.77
CA ILE A 42 -25.33 -16.40 1.56
C ILE A 42 -26.19 -17.62 1.97
N LYS A 43 -27.50 -17.44 2.02
CA LYS A 43 -28.47 -18.50 2.35
C LYS A 43 -29.21 -19.01 1.12
N ASN A 44 -29.26 -18.23 0.05
CA ASN A 44 -29.97 -18.54 -1.19
C ASN A 44 -29.34 -17.84 -2.39
N ALA A 45 -29.85 -18.09 -3.59
CA ALA A 45 -29.34 -17.51 -4.82
C ALA A 45 -29.47 -15.97 -4.88
N SER A 46 -30.53 -15.41 -4.27
CA SER A 46 -30.71 -13.96 -4.21
C SER A 46 -29.62 -13.27 -3.36
N ASP A 47 -29.28 -13.88 -2.23
CA ASP A 47 -28.20 -13.38 -1.38
C ASP A 47 -26.84 -13.47 -2.10
N ALA A 48 -26.60 -14.57 -2.81
CA ALA A 48 -25.39 -14.76 -3.58
C ALA A 48 -25.24 -13.69 -4.67
N THR A 49 -26.31 -13.27 -5.33
CA THR A 49 -26.29 -12.21 -6.34
C THR A 49 -25.80 -10.88 -5.80
N ILE A 50 -26.04 -10.61 -4.52
CA ILE A 50 -25.61 -9.37 -3.85
C ILE A 50 -24.20 -9.53 -3.27
N ILE A 51 -23.91 -10.65 -2.63
CA ILE A 51 -22.72 -10.84 -1.78
C ILE A 51 -21.50 -11.27 -2.61
N VAL A 52 -21.66 -12.11 -3.63
CA VAL A 52 -20.53 -12.57 -4.44
C VAL A 52 -19.81 -11.43 -5.17
N PRO A 53 -20.48 -10.43 -5.77
CA PRO A 53 -19.80 -9.27 -6.33
C PRO A 53 -19.00 -8.47 -5.30
N LEU A 54 -19.47 -8.36 -4.06
CA LEU A 54 -18.75 -7.69 -2.97
C LEU A 54 -17.48 -8.45 -2.59
N ILE A 55 -17.54 -9.77 -2.48
CA ILE A 55 -16.35 -10.61 -2.23
C ILE A 55 -15.33 -10.40 -3.34
N LYS A 56 -15.77 -10.37 -4.59
CA LYS A 56 -14.88 -10.10 -5.74
C LYS A 56 -14.21 -8.73 -5.61
N GLU A 57 -14.97 -7.68 -5.25
CA GLU A 57 -14.39 -6.34 -5.07
C GLU A 57 -13.33 -6.31 -3.95
N TYR A 58 -13.53 -7.01 -2.86
CA TYR A 58 -12.53 -7.12 -1.79
C TYR A 58 -11.27 -7.86 -2.24
N LEU A 59 -11.43 -8.91 -3.04
CA LEU A 59 -10.28 -9.61 -3.63
C LEU A 59 -9.53 -8.72 -4.62
N ASP A 60 -10.21 -7.89 -5.40
CA ASP A 60 -9.59 -6.90 -6.29
C ASP A 60 -8.79 -5.87 -5.50
N VAL A 61 -9.29 -5.43 -4.33
CA VAL A 61 -8.54 -4.53 -3.42
C VAL A 61 -7.31 -5.23 -2.85
N ALA A 62 -7.38 -6.52 -2.53
CA ALA A 62 -6.21 -7.28 -2.07
C ALA A 62 -5.12 -7.33 -3.15
N VAL A 63 -5.47 -7.57 -4.41
CA VAL A 63 -4.53 -7.55 -5.54
C VAL A 63 -3.89 -6.18 -5.70
N LYS A 64 -4.67 -5.10 -5.64
CA LYS A 64 -4.15 -3.73 -5.70
C LYS A 64 -3.20 -3.41 -4.53
N ASN A 65 -3.48 -3.92 -3.33
CA ASN A 65 -2.59 -3.78 -2.19
C ASN A 65 -1.22 -4.43 -2.45
N ASP A 66 -1.19 -5.61 -3.04
CA ASP A 66 0.04 -6.28 -3.43
C ASP A 66 0.78 -5.52 -4.54
N ASP A 67 0.06 -4.96 -5.52
CA ASP A 67 0.64 -4.12 -6.57
C ASP A 67 1.31 -2.86 -6.00
N HIS A 68 0.70 -2.20 -5.03
CA HIS A 68 1.29 -1.06 -4.34
C HIS A 68 2.57 -1.45 -3.60
N LEU A 69 2.58 -2.59 -2.91
CA LEU A 69 3.76 -3.10 -2.22
C LEU A 69 4.93 -3.33 -3.20
N VAL A 70 4.65 -3.93 -4.36
CA VAL A 70 5.63 -4.14 -5.42
C VAL A 70 6.16 -2.81 -5.96
N LYS A 71 5.29 -1.84 -6.21
CA LYS A 71 5.69 -0.50 -6.67
C LYS A 71 6.57 0.23 -5.67
N LEU A 72 6.20 0.22 -4.39
CA LEU A 72 7.01 0.82 -3.32
C LEU A 72 8.39 0.19 -3.26
N THR A 73 8.49 -1.13 -3.34
CA THR A 73 9.76 -1.85 -3.37
C THR A 73 10.61 -1.44 -4.58
N ALA A 74 10.01 -1.32 -5.76
CA ALA A 74 10.71 -0.90 -6.98
C ALA A 74 11.21 0.55 -6.89
N ILE A 75 10.43 1.46 -6.32
CA ILE A 75 10.82 2.86 -6.09
C ILE A 75 12.05 2.92 -5.18
N VAL A 76 12.03 2.21 -4.07
CA VAL A 76 13.13 2.19 -3.11
C VAL A 76 14.38 1.54 -3.71
N GLN A 77 14.27 0.43 -4.43
CA GLN A 77 15.40 -0.21 -5.12
C GLN A 77 16.06 0.73 -6.14
N ARG A 78 15.26 1.48 -6.89
CA ARG A 78 15.77 2.47 -7.86
C ARG A 78 16.54 3.58 -7.16
N TYR A 79 16.04 4.10 -6.05
CA TYR A 79 16.75 5.08 -5.23
C TYR A 79 18.10 4.54 -4.72
N ILE A 80 18.11 3.33 -4.18
CA ILE A 80 19.33 2.67 -3.70
C ILE A 80 20.36 2.54 -4.81
N SER A 81 19.94 2.07 -6.00
CA SER A 81 20.83 1.94 -7.15
C SER A 81 21.38 3.27 -7.60
N THR A 82 20.57 4.32 -7.61
CA THR A 82 20.99 5.68 -7.95
C THR A 82 22.00 6.21 -6.93
N LYS A 83 21.74 6.03 -5.64
CA LYS A 83 22.65 6.43 -4.56
C LYS A 83 24.01 5.73 -4.68
N GLN A 84 24.02 4.43 -4.94
CA GLN A 84 25.25 3.66 -5.13
C GLN A 84 26.03 4.13 -6.35
N THR A 85 25.37 4.42 -7.47
CA THR A 85 26.00 4.93 -8.69
C THR A 85 26.64 6.30 -8.44
N ILE A 86 25.95 7.21 -7.78
CA ILE A 86 26.48 8.54 -7.42
C ILE A 86 27.67 8.41 -6.48
N SER A 87 27.58 7.58 -5.47
CA SER A 87 28.66 7.36 -4.48
C SER A 87 29.88 6.67 -5.08
N GLY A 88 29.70 5.81 -6.10
CA GLY A 88 30.77 5.11 -6.80
C GLY A 88 31.46 5.94 -7.90
N ALA A 89 30.95 7.14 -8.22
CA ALA A 89 31.50 8.02 -9.25
C ALA A 89 32.68 8.90 -8.75
N ASP A 90 33.62 8.33 -8.00
CA ASP A 90 34.64 9.07 -7.24
C ASP A 90 35.63 9.91 -8.09
N SER A 91 35.78 9.59 -9.37
CA SER A 91 36.70 10.29 -10.25
C SER A 91 36.05 11.30 -11.24
N LEU A 92 34.71 11.30 -11.33
CA LEU A 92 33.98 12.04 -12.35
C LEU A 92 33.17 13.23 -11.82
N LEU A 93 32.82 13.21 -10.52
CA LEU A 93 31.98 14.22 -9.89
C LEU A 93 32.66 14.82 -8.67
N SER A 94 32.50 16.14 -8.47
CA SER A 94 32.92 16.81 -7.23
C SER A 94 32.01 16.41 -6.07
N ASP A 95 32.44 16.64 -4.84
CA ASP A 95 31.64 16.36 -3.63
C ASP A 95 30.35 17.20 -3.60
N GLU A 96 30.40 18.43 -4.09
CA GLU A 96 29.23 19.30 -4.21
C GLU A 96 28.22 18.75 -5.23
N GLU A 97 28.70 18.30 -6.39
CA GLU A 97 27.85 17.69 -7.43
C GLU A 97 27.20 16.40 -6.94
N LYS A 98 27.94 15.55 -6.22
CA LYS A 98 27.39 14.35 -5.59
C LYS A 98 26.30 14.67 -4.60
N GLN A 99 26.52 15.65 -3.71
CA GLN A 99 25.54 16.09 -2.74
C GLN A 99 24.27 16.65 -3.40
N GLN A 100 24.43 17.41 -4.48
CA GLN A 100 23.29 17.95 -5.22
C GLN A 100 22.47 16.85 -5.88
N LEU A 101 23.12 15.88 -6.51
CA LEU A 101 22.45 14.72 -7.11
C LEU A 101 21.74 13.86 -6.07
N LEU A 102 22.34 13.64 -4.90
CA LEU A 102 21.71 12.91 -3.80
C LEU A 102 20.47 13.63 -3.28
N ARG A 103 20.50 14.95 -3.14
CA ARG A 103 19.30 15.73 -2.75
C ARG A 103 18.17 15.60 -3.76
N VAL A 104 18.47 15.65 -5.05
CA VAL A 104 17.47 15.46 -6.11
C VAL A 104 16.89 14.04 -6.04
N ALA A 105 17.73 13.02 -5.85
CA ALA A 105 17.29 11.65 -5.70
C ALA A 105 16.38 11.45 -4.47
N GLU A 106 16.72 12.07 -3.33
CA GLU A 106 15.90 12.04 -2.10
C GLU A 106 14.55 12.75 -2.29
N GLN A 107 14.54 13.90 -2.95
CA GLN A 107 13.30 14.62 -3.26
C GLN A 107 12.39 13.80 -4.18
N THR A 108 12.96 13.16 -5.20
CA THR A 108 12.22 12.28 -6.12
C THR A 108 11.65 11.07 -5.36
N LEU A 109 12.45 10.43 -4.52
CA LEU A 109 11.99 9.32 -3.67
C LEU A 109 10.83 9.75 -2.78
N SER A 110 10.97 10.88 -2.08
CA SER A 110 9.94 11.39 -1.18
C SER A 110 8.63 11.68 -1.92
N ALA A 111 8.69 12.30 -3.10
CA ALA A 111 7.51 12.59 -3.91
C ALA A 111 6.82 11.30 -4.40
N GLU A 112 7.58 10.34 -4.93
CA GLU A 112 7.04 9.06 -5.41
C GLU A 112 6.43 8.23 -4.28
N LEU A 113 7.07 8.20 -3.10
CA LEU A 113 6.53 7.51 -1.92
C LEU A 113 5.27 8.18 -1.40
N SER A 114 5.22 9.51 -1.38
CA SER A 114 4.03 10.25 -0.97
C SER A 114 2.84 9.94 -1.88
N ASP A 115 3.04 9.92 -3.19
CA ASP A 115 1.99 9.59 -4.15
C ASP A 115 1.45 8.17 -3.97
N GLU A 116 2.32 7.19 -3.74
CA GLU A 116 1.88 5.81 -3.49
C GLU A 116 1.15 5.67 -2.14
N LEU A 117 1.62 6.34 -1.09
CA LEU A 117 0.97 6.32 0.22
C LEU A 117 -0.41 7.00 0.18
N ASP A 118 -0.55 8.10 -0.54
CA ASP A 118 -1.84 8.76 -0.78
C ASP A 118 -2.81 7.85 -1.55
N GLY A 119 -2.29 7.03 -2.45
CA GLY A 119 -3.04 5.98 -3.14
C GLY A 119 -3.58 4.92 -2.17
N PHE A 120 -2.77 4.47 -1.23
CA PHE A 120 -3.19 3.55 -0.17
C PHE A 120 -4.30 4.13 0.70
N ASP A 121 -4.14 5.37 1.16
CA ASP A 121 -5.11 6.03 2.03
C ASP A 121 -6.46 6.21 1.33
N ARG A 122 -6.45 6.53 0.04
CA ARG A 122 -7.68 6.62 -0.78
C ARG A 122 -8.37 5.27 -0.93
N GLU A 123 -7.63 4.20 -1.15
CA GLU A 123 -8.19 2.84 -1.23
C GLU A 123 -8.77 2.39 0.11
N ASP A 124 -8.11 2.70 1.22
CA ASP A 124 -8.62 2.42 2.57
C ASP A 124 -9.94 3.16 2.84
N ALA A 125 -10.02 4.43 2.46
CA ALA A 125 -11.26 5.21 2.61
C ALA A 125 -12.41 4.62 1.79
N VAL A 126 -12.16 4.21 0.55
CA VAL A 126 -13.16 3.55 -0.31
C VAL A 126 -13.60 2.21 0.28
N LEU A 127 -12.66 1.40 0.76
CA LEU A 127 -12.94 0.12 1.37
C LEU A 127 -13.80 0.27 2.63
N ASN A 128 -13.44 1.19 3.51
CA ASN A 128 -14.20 1.47 4.74
C ASN A 128 -15.62 1.94 4.45
N GLU A 129 -15.81 2.80 3.45
CA GLU A 129 -17.14 3.26 3.04
C GLU A 129 -18.01 2.11 2.48
N ARG A 130 -17.41 1.22 1.67
CA ARG A 130 -18.12 0.03 1.15
C ARG A 130 -18.51 -0.93 2.26
N ILE A 131 -17.65 -1.12 3.27
CA ILE A 131 -17.97 -1.92 4.46
C ILE A 131 -19.18 -1.34 5.17
N ARG A 132 -19.21 -0.03 5.39
CA ARG A 132 -20.31 0.66 6.04
C ARG A 132 -21.62 0.46 5.27
N GLN A 133 -21.60 0.71 3.97
CA GLN A 133 -22.79 0.57 3.09
C GLN A 133 -23.29 -0.88 3.05
N THR A 134 -22.39 -1.86 3.05
CA THR A 134 -22.76 -3.28 3.05
C THR A 134 -23.44 -3.68 4.35
N LYS A 135 -22.89 -3.23 5.49
CA LYS A 135 -23.50 -3.48 6.81
C LYS A 135 -24.90 -2.89 6.89
N GLU A 136 -25.09 -1.65 6.45
CA GLU A 136 -26.40 -0.99 6.43
C GLU A 136 -27.43 -1.74 5.57
N LYS A 137 -27.03 -2.21 4.39
CA LYS A 137 -27.90 -3.01 3.51
C LYS A 137 -28.32 -4.34 4.14
N LEU A 138 -27.42 -4.99 4.84
CA LEU A 138 -27.70 -6.26 5.52
C LEU A 138 -28.64 -6.05 6.72
N GLU A 139 -28.42 -5.01 7.52
CA GLU A 139 -29.29 -4.67 8.65
C GLU A 139 -30.70 -4.31 8.17
N GLN A 140 -30.84 -3.56 7.09
CA GLN A 140 -32.15 -3.23 6.50
C GLN A 140 -32.88 -4.47 5.97
N LYS A 141 -32.15 -5.46 5.45
CA LYS A 141 -32.74 -6.71 4.96
C LYS A 141 -33.25 -7.58 6.12
N ASP A 142 -32.53 -7.64 7.23
CA ASP A 142 -32.94 -8.39 8.42
C ASP A 142 -34.16 -7.78 9.12
N VAL A 143 -34.37 -6.46 9.02
CA VAL A 143 -35.53 -5.76 9.57
C VAL A 143 -36.78 -5.96 8.69
N ASN A 144 -36.63 -6.10 7.38
CA ASN A 144 -37.74 -6.23 6.41
C ASN A 144 -38.05 -7.68 6.00
N GLY A 145 -37.33 -8.61 6.52
CA GLY A 145 -37.54 -10.07 6.31
C GLY A 145 -38.11 -10.72 7.52
#